data_ee23624b8adf8132073d0079e228f5bd
#
_entry.id   ee23624b8adf8132073d0079e228f5bd
#
_cell.length_a   1.000
_cell.length_b   1.000
_cell.length_c   1.000
_cell.angle_alpha   90.00
_cell.angle_beta   90.00
_cell.angle_gamma   90.00
#
_symmetry.space_group_name_H-M   'P 1'
#
loop_
_entity.id
_entity.type
_entity.pdbx_description
1 polymer ?
#
loop_
_entity_poly.entity_id
_entity_poly.type
_entity_poly.pdbx_seq_one_letter_code
_entity_poly.pdbx_strand_id
1 'polypeptide(L)'
;LIRQNYKIYNLAFLNEKMSEIWKSENADIDATVLKQWIETAERVALGEMWKVMLEHDFFVAEGQHFTVEEMESKIGLADKYKRFFRRWLKIFENENFIKEEQDGFCRTSKSWKVDVAAEWDYLWGVEKQLNYGEGFVRYLEKCSKSLTQLFRNEIAPLELLFPHGEMTTAVDTYQKTLSSKILNHMAECAVLEAYSEKKGKVFRILEVGAGVGGTSDGIIERLSEQNVE
;
A
#
# COMPACT_ATOMS: atom_id res chain seq x y z
N LEU A 1 -38.06 12.68 -9.44
CA LEU A 1 -37.46 12.22 -8.15
C LEU A 1 -37.79 10.74 -7.98
N ILE A 2 -36.87 9.87 -8.42
CA ILE A 2 -36.96 8.43 -8.22
C ILE A 2 -36.44 8.18 -6.79
N ARG A 3 -37.37 8.09 -5.83
CA ARG A 3 -37.08 7.46 -4.54
C ARG A 3 -37.06 5.95 -4.76
N GLN A 4 -35.94 5.39 -5.14
CA GLN A 4 -35.71 3.97 -4.95
C GLN A 4 -35.51 3.74 -3.46
N ASN A 5 -36.31 2.86 -2.86
CA ASN A 5 -36.07 2.33 -1.53
C ASN A 5 -34.77 1.50 -1.59
N TYR A 6 -33.63 2.15 -1.30
CA TYR A 6 -32.39 1.40 -1.06
C TYR A 6 -32.63 0.61 0.24
N LYS A 7 -32.72 -0.70 0.12
CA LYS A 7 -32.66 -1.58 1.26
C LYS A 7 -31.22 -1.47 1.79
N ILE A 8 -31.06 -0.72 2.86
CA ILE A 8 -29.80 -0.70 3.58
C ILE A 8 -29.64 -2.11 4.15
N TYR A 9 -28.69 -2.87 3.63
CA TYR A 9 -28.35 -4.18 4.18
C TYR A 9 -28.09 -4.05 5.68
N ASN A 10 -28.46 -5.07 6.45
CA ASN A 10 -28.21 -5.08 7.87
C ASN A 10 -26.70 -5.06 8.11
N LEU A 11 -26.15 -3.86 8.37
CA LEU A 11 -24.70 -3.66 8.59
C LEU A 11 -24.19 -4.51 9.76
N ALA A 12 -25.04 -4.79 10.77
CA ALA A 12 -24.64 -5.64 11.89
C ALA A 12 -24.40 -7.09 11.43
N PHE A 13 -25.30 -7.61 10.58
CA PHE A 13 -25.14 -8.95 10.00
C PHE A 13 -23.89 -9.03 9.10
N LEU A 14 -23.68 -8.04 8.23
CA LEU A 14 -22.48 -7.98 7.40
C LEU A 14 -21.21 -7.91 8.24
N ASN A 15 -21.19 -7.10 9.31
CA ASN A 15 -20.05 -7.02 10.21
C ASN A 15 -19.76 -8.34 10.94
N GLU A 16 -20.80 -9.06 11.35
CA GLU A 16 -20.66 -10.38 11.97
C GLU A 16 -20.05 -11.38 10.98
N LYS A 17 -20.59 -11.46 9.77
CA LYS A 17 -20.04 -12.30 8.69
C LYS A 17 -18.61 -11.93 8.33
N MET A 18 -18.30 -10.65 8.19
CA MET A 18 -16.93 -10.20 7.95
C MET A 18 -15.98 -10.59 9.09
N SER A 19 -16.45 -10.53 10.34
CA SER A 19 -15.66 -10.96 11.49
C SER A 19 -15.42 -12.48 11.50
N GLU A 20 -16.41 -13.28 11.09
CA GLU A 20 -16.26 -14.73 10.95
C GLU A 20 -15.23 -15.06 9.85
N ILE A 21 -15.34 -14.43 8.68
CA ILE A 21 -14.41 -14.60 7.56
C ILE A 21 -13.00 -14.18 7.99
N TRP A 22 -12.87 -13.02 8.63
CA TRP A 22 -11.59 -12.56 9.14
C TRP A 22 -10.95 -13.58 10.08
N LYS A 23 -11.71 -14.15 11.00
CA LYS A 23 -11.21 -15.15 11.94
C LYS A 23 -10.83 -16.47 11.24
N SER A 24 -11.62 -16.92 10.26
CA SER A 24 -11.34 -18.16 9.53
C SER A 24 -10.12 -18.02 8.61
N GLU A 25 -10.03 -16.94 7.86
CA GLU A 25 -8.92 -16.69 6.92
C GLU A 25 -7.59 -16.35 7.62
N ASN A 26 -7.67 -15.85 8.87
CA ASN A 26 -6.49 -15.48 9.65
C ASN A 26 -6.17 -16.46 10.80
N ALA A 27 -6.83 -17.61 10.86
CA ALA A 27 -6.62 -18.59 11.94
C ALA A 27 -5.15 -19.04 12.07
N ASP A 28 -4.44 -19.11 10.93
CA ASP A 28 -3.05 -19.56 10.86
C ASP A 28 -2.05 -18.40 10.83
N ILE A 29 -2.52 -17.14 10.90
CA ILE A 29 -1.63 -15.96 10.88
C ILE A 29 -1.14 -15.68 12.28
N ASP A 30 0.17 -15.79 12.49
CA ASP A 30 0.79 -15.29 13.71
C ASP A 30 0.77 -13.75 13.73
N ALA A 31 -0.06 -13.21 14.61
CA ALA A 31 -0.21 -11.75 14.78
C ALA A 31 1.11 -11.07 15.16
N THR A 32 2.03 -11.78 15.82
CA THR A 32 3.35 -11.26 16.18
C THR A 32 4.21 -11.12 14.92
N VAL A 33 4.20 -12.14 14.06
CA VAL A 33 4.94 -12.12 12.78
C VAL A 33 4.36 -11.06 11.84
N LEU A 34 3.03 -10.92 11.77
CA LEU A 34 2.39 -9.85 10.99
C LEU A 34 2.80 -8.46 11.49
N LYS A 35 2.80 -8.26 12.80
CA LYS A 35 3.25 -6.99 13.39
C LYS A 35 4.72 -6.70 13.05
N GLN A 36 5.59 -7.70 13.19
CA GLN A 36 7.00 -7.59 12.82
C GLN A 36 7.17 -7.23 11.35
N TRP A 37 6.38 -7.86 10.46
CA TRP A 37 6.41 -7.55 9.03
C TRP A 37 6.06 -6.09 8.76
N ILE A 38 4.94 -5.59 9.34
CA ILE A 38 4.49 -4.20 9.17
C ILE A 38 5.55 -3.23 9.69
N GLU A 39 6.01 -3.40 10.92
CA GLU A 39 7.01 -2.51 11.54
C GLU A 39 8.33 -2.49 10.77
N THR A 40 8.74 -3.64 10.21
CA THR A 40 9.95 -3.73 9.40
C THR A 40 9.77 -3.05 8.05
N ALA A 41 8.64 -3.27 7.39
CA ALA A 41 8.32 -2.61 6.12
C ALA A 41 8.28 -1.07 6.28
N GLU A 42 7.75 -0.57 7.41
CA GLU A 42 7.76 0.86 7.74
C GLU A 42 9.20 1.39 7.93
N ARG A 43 10.07 0.64 8.65
CA ARG A 43 11.48 1.03 8.84
C ARG A 43 12.25 1.03 7.52
N VAL A 44 12.03 0.02 6.67
CA VAL A 44 12.61 -0.05 5.33
C VAL A 44 12.18 1.17 4.51
N ALA A 45 10.88 1.45 4.44
CA ALA A 45 10.36 2.58 3.68
C ALA A 45 10.94 3.91 4.17
N LEU A 46 10.93 4.14 5.48
CA LEU A 46 11.49 5.35 6.09
C LEU A 46 13.01 5.47 5.83
N GLY A 47 13.74 4.36 5.91
CA GLY A 47 15.18 4.32 5.64
C GLY A 47 15.52 4.64 4.19
N GLU A 48 14.79 4.08 3.24
CA GLU A 48 14.99 4.39 1.82
C GLU A 48 14.62 5.84 1.47
N MET A 49 13.54 6.36 2.06
CA MET A 49 13.21 7.79 1.95
C MET A 49 14.34 8.67 2.51
N TRP A 50 14.87 8.32 3.68
CA TRP A 50 15.96 9.06 4.31
C TRP A 50 17.26 8.99 3.50
N LYS A 51 17.56 7.84 2.93
CA LYS A 51 18.69 7.64 2.04
C LYS A 51 18.67 8.60 0.84
N VAL A 52 17.50 8.84 0.23
CA VAL A 52 17.37 9.84 -0.84
C VAL A 52 17.80 11.24 -0.35
N MET A 53 17.46 11.62 0.89
CA MET A 53 17.91 12.90 1.44
C MET A 53 19.43 12.96 1.57
N LEU A 54 20.04 11.89 2.09
CA LEU A 54 21.51 11.81 2.25
C LEU A 54 22.25 11.79 0.90
N GLU A 55 21.74 11.11 -0.11
CA GLU A 55 22.30 11.06 -1.46
C GLU A 55 22.35 12.43 -2.15
N HIS A 56 21.51 13.37 -1.69
CA HIS A 56 21.49 14.75 -2.14
C HIS A 56 22.16 15.71 -1.14
N ASP A 57 22.95 15.20 -0.19
CA ASP A 57 23.64 15.94 0.87
C ASP A 57 22.72 16.77 1.78
N PHE A 58 21.44 16.37 1.93
CA PHE A 58 20.53 16.98 2.87
C PHE A 58 20.61 16.30 4.23
N PHE A 59 20.66 17.12 5.27
CA PHE A 59 20.58 16.65 6.66
C PHE A 59 21.65 15.60 7.06
N VAL A 60 22.84 15.71 6.47
CA VAL A 60 23.98 14.82 6.77
C VAL A 60 24.52 15.09 8.19
N ALA A 61 24.55 16.36 8.61
CA ALA A 61 25.01 16.77 9.92
C ALA A 61 23.93 17.50 10.71
N GLU A 62 24.00 17.39 12.06
CA GLU A 62 23.15 18.14 12.97
C GLU A 62 23.23 19.65 12.72
N GLY A 63 22.10 20.33 12.79
CA GLY A 63 21.99 21.77 12.58
C GLY A 63 22.01 22.22 11.13
N GLN A 64 22.19 21.32 10.16
CA GLN A 64 22.00 21.69 8.75
C GLN A 64 20.56 22.11 8.48
N HIS A 65 20.41 23.23 7.82
CA HIS A 65 19.13 23.84 7.47
C HIS A 65 19.00 23.95 5.95
N PHE A 66 17.79 23.64 5.44
CA PHE A 66 17.44 23.75 4.04
C PHE A 66 16.00 24.26 3.88
N THR A 67 15.78 25.17 2.95
CA THR A 67 14.44 25.52 2.51
C THR A 67 13.85 24.42 1.65
N VAL A 68 12.52 24.38 1.53
CA VAL A 68 11.84 23.38 0.68
C VAL A 68 12.24 23.59 -0.79
N GLU A 69 12.35 24.83 -1.22
CA GLU A 69 12.71 25.23 -2.58
C GLU A 69 14.13 24.80 -2.95
N GLU A 70 15.09 24.91 -2.03
CA GLU A 70 16.46 24.41 -2.23
C GLU A 70 16.46 22.89 -2.42
N MET A 71 15.73 22.17 -1.58
CA MET A 71 15.62 20.69 -1.68
C MET A 71 14.93 20.27 -2.99
N GLU A 72 13.81 20.90 -3.33
CA GLU A 72 13.08 20.66 -4.59
C GLU A 72 14.00 20.87 -5.81
N SER A 73 14.75 21.97 -5.80
CA SER A 73 15.68 22.32 -6.89
C SER A 73 16.84 21.34 -6.99
N LYS A 74 17.49 21.02 -5.87
CA LYS A 74 18.67 20.13 -5.84
C LYS A 74 18.35 18.68 -6.22
N ILE A 75 17.18 18.19 -5.82
CA ILE A 75 16.67 16.87 -6.26
C ILE A 75 16.32 16.89 -7.76
N GLY A 76 15.94 18.05 -8.30
CA GLY A 76 15.33 18.15 -9.62
C GLY A 76 13.88 17.67 -9.62
N LEU A 77 13.15 18.00 -8.56
CA LEU A 77 11.83 17.48 -8.29
C LEU A 77 10.80 17.98 -9.31
N ALA A 78 10.12 17.09 -10.00
CA ALA A 78 9.03 17.46 -10.90
C ALA A 78 7.82 17.99 -10.12
N ASP A 79 7.14 19.02 -10.68
CA ASP A 79 6.05 19.75 -10.01
C ASP A 79 4.95 18.84 -9.45
N LYS A 80 4.60 17.79 -10.17
CA LYS A 80 3.57 16.82 -9.72
C LYS A 80 3.91 16.10 -8.43
N TYR A 81 5.19 16.04 -8.03
CA TYR A 81 5.66 15.38 -6.82
C TYR A 81 5.92 16.32 -5.64
N LYS A 82 5.84 17.63 -5.81
CA LYS A 82 6.10 18.62 -4.74
C LYS A 82 5.23 18.40 -3.51
N ARG A 83 3.92 18.13 -3.70
CA ARG A 83 3.02 17.83 -2.59
C ARG A 83 3.40 16.52 -1.87
N PHE A 84 3.83 15.52 -2.61
CA PHE A 84 4.26 14.23 -2.07
C PHE A 84 5.57 14.38 -1.29
N PHE A 85 6.53 15.12 -1.82
CA PHE A 85 7.80 15.41 -1.14
C PHE A 85 7.59 16.17 0.19
N ARG A 86 6.73 17.18 0.21
CA ARG A 86 6.37 17.91 1.45
C ARG A 86 5.75 16.96 2.50
N ARG A 87 5.04 15.93 2.08
CA ARG A 87 4.56 14.89 3.00
C ARG A 87 5.70 14.07 3.60
N TRP A 88 6.76 13.78 2.83
CA TRP A 88 7.96 13.15 3.37
C TRP A 88 8.62 13.99 4.46
N LEU A 89 8.77 15.29 4.23
CA LEU A 89 9.34 16.20 5.24
C LEU A 89 8.53 16.17 6.55
N LYS A 90 7.19 16.12 6.45
CA LYS A 90 6.35 15.96 7.64
C LYS A 90 6.49 14.60 8.32
N ILE A 91 6.74 13.54 7.59
CA ILE A 91 7.05 12.22 8.17
C ILE A 91 8.38 12.31 8.95
N PHE A 92 9.42 12.88 8.35
CA PHE A 92 10.71 13.04 9.01
C PHE A 92 10.64 13.96 10.25
N GLU A 93 9.80 14.97 10.22
CA GLU A 93 9.52 15.81 11.39
C GLU A 93 8.83 15.02 12.50
N ASN A 94 7.79 14.26 12.19
CA ASN A 94 7.09 13.38 13.15
C ASN A 94 8.03 12.35 13.78
N GLU A 95 8.99 11.87 12.99
CA GLU A 95 10.05 10.98 13.45
C GLU A 95 11.16 11.72 14.21
N ASN A 96 11.09 13.04 14.35
CA ASN A 96 12.08 13.89 14.98
C ASN A 96 13.48 13.85 14.34
N PHE A 97 13.60 13.55 13.03
CA PHE A 97 14.86 13.65 12.31
C PHE A 97 15.17 15.08 11.88
N ILE A 98 14.12 15.83 11.55
CA ILE A 98 14.17 17.24 11.21
C ILE A 98 13.14 17.99 12.04
N LYS A 99 13.28 19.31 12.10
CA LYS A 99 12.34 20.23 12.75
C LYS A 99 12.03 21.37 11.78
N GLU A 100 10.76 21.69 11.61
CA GLU A 100 10.33 22.84 10.85
C GLU A 100 10.75 24.15 11.55
N GLU A 101 11.29 25.07 10.81
CA GLU A 101 11.65 26.43 11.24
C GLU A 101 10.98 27.45 10.31
N GLN A 102 11.25 28.77 10.52
CA GLN A 102 10.50 29.82 9.81
C GLN A 102 10.53 29.73 8.28
N ASP A 103 11.63 29.28 7.72
CA ASP A 103 11.90 29.26 6.26
C ASP A 103 12.30 27.88 5.72
N GLY A 104 12.20 26.81 6.51
CA GLY A 104 12.58 25.48 6.06
C GLY A 104 12.61 24.44 7.15
N PHE A 105 13.56 23.50 7.04
CA PHE A 105 13.75 22.40 7.99
C PHE A 105 15.20 22.31 8.44
N CYS A 106 15.38 22.09 9.73
CA CYS A 106 16.69 21.92 10.36
C CYS A 106 16.88 20.47 10.83
N ARG A 107 18.07 19.91 10.63
CA ARG A 107 18.47 18.60 11.12
C ARG A 107 18.59 18.59 12.63
N THR A 108 17.90 17.65 13.31
CA THR A 108 18.00 17.46 14.77
C THR A 108 19.21 16.60 15.15
N SER A 109 19.46 16.43 16.44
CA SER A 109 20.46 15.52 16.98
C SER A 109 20.10 14.04 16.84
N LYS A 110 18.82 13.70 16.55
CA LYS A 110 18.39 12.31 16.32
C LYS A 110 19.07 11.76 15.08
N SER A 111 19.90 10.73 15.23
CA SER A 111 20.56 10.07 14.11
C SER A 111 19.79 8.84 13.65
N TRP A 112 19.68 8.65 12.34
CA TRP A 112 19.28 7.38 11.77
C TRP A 112 20.45 6.40 11.88
N LYS A 113 20.31 5.36 12.69
CA LYS A 113 21.36 4.37 12.94
C LYS A 113 21.06 3.01 12.30
N VAL A 114 19.98 2.93 11.53
CA VAL A 114 19.52 1.67 10.98
C VAL A 114 20.22 1.40 9.67
N ASP A 115 20.79 0.23 9.54
CA ASP A 115 21.30 -0.29 8.28
C ASP A 115 20.10 -0.75 7.43
N VAL A 116 19.77 0.02 6.39
CA VAL A 116 18.64 -0.25 5.51
C VAL A 116 18.78 -1.59 4.79
N ALA A 117 20.01 -2.00 4.48
CA ALA A 117 20.25 -3.31 3.84
C ALA A 117 19.93 -4.44 4.81
N ALA A 118 20.35 -4.32 6.07
CA ALA A 118 20.00 -5.31 7.10
C ALA A 118 18.47 -5.35 7.37
N GLU A 119 17.78 -4.21 7.31
CA GLU A 119 16.30 -4.19 7.42
C GLU A 119 15.62 -4.88 6.24
N TRP A 120 16.14 -4.74 5.01
CA TRP A 120 15.66 -5.51 3.86
C TRP A 120 15.84 -7.01 4.04
N ASP A 121 17.01 -7.45 4.49
CA ASP A 121 17.29 -8.86 4.78
C ASP A 121 16.34 -9.41 5.85
N TYR A 122 16.09 -8.60 6.89
CA TYR A 122 15.15 -8.98 7.94
C TYR A 122 13.71 -9.04 7.42
N LEU A 123 13.26 -8.06 6.61
CA LEU A 123 11.94 -8.08 5.98
C LEU A 123 11.74 -9.34 5.13
N TRP A 124 12.73 -9.71 4.33
CA TRP A 124 12.71 -10.94 3.55
C TRP A 124 12.65 -12.20 4.43
N GLY A 125 13.31 -12.17 5.58
CA GLY A 125 13.23 -13.25 6.58
C GLY A 125 11.83 -13.41 7.16
N VAL A 126 11.19 -12.30 7.54
CA VAL A 126 9.82 -12.28 8.07
C VAL A 126 8.80 -12.63 6.97
N GLU A 127 9.01 -12.15 5.72
CA GLU A 127 8.17 -12.48 4.57
C GLU A 127 8.09 -13.99 4.33
N LYS A 128 9.21 -14.70 4.42
CA LYS A 128 9.26 -16.17 4.28
C LYS A 128 8.44 -16.90 5.35
N GLN A 129 8.28 -16.30 6.52
CA GLN A 129 7.48 -16.88 7.62
C GLN A 129 5.99 -16.55 7.46
N LEU A 130 5.68 -15.29 7.08
CA LEU A 130 4.31 -14.78 7.00
C LEU A 130 3.63 -15.11 5.68
N ASN A 131 4.41 -15.17 4.58
CA ASN A 131 3.89 -15.29 3.22
C ASN A 131 2.86 -14.19 2.89
N TYR A 132 3.19 -12.95 3.26
CA TYR A 132 2.32 -11.80 3.02
C TYR A 132 2.09 -11.57 1.53
N GLY A 133 3.17 -11.62 0.73
CA GLY A 133 3.14 -11.44 -0.72
C GLY A 133 4.52 -11.10 -1.28
N GLU A 134 5.30 -12.12 -1.62
CA GLU A 134 6.68 -11.98 -2.13
C GLU A 134 6.77 -11.00 -3.31
N GLY A 135 5.83 -11.09 -4.26
CA GLY A 135 5.79 -10.18 -5.42
C GLY A 135 5.59 -8.72 -5.03
N PHE A 136 4.82 -8.46 -3.98
CA PHE A 136 4.65 -7.12 -3.43
C PHE A 136 5.94 -6.59 -2.78
N VAL A 137 6.66 -7.42 -2.01
CA VAL A 137 7.95 -7.01 -1.43
C VAL A 137 8.98 -6.72 -2.51
N ARG A 138 9.05 -7.53 -3.59
CA ARG A 138 9.88 -7.23 -4.76
C ARG A 138 9.51 -5.91 -5.43
N TYR A 139 8.21 -5.62 -5.53
CA TYR A 139 7.75 -4.34 -6.07
C TYR A 139 8.17 -3.16 -5.20
N LEU A 140 8.04 -3.27 -3.86
CA LEU A 140 8.52 -2.25 -2.92
C LEU A 140 10.02 -2.00 -3.10
N GLU A 141 10.82 -3.05 -3.18
CA GLU A 141 12.27 -2.95 -3.38
C GLU A 141 12.62 -2.26 -4.71
N LYS A 142 11.90 -2.59 -5.79
CA LYS A 142 12.07 -1.92 -7.08
C LYS A 142 11.69 -0.44 -7.02
N CYS A 143 10.59 -0.10 -6.35
CA CYS A 143 10.19 1.28 -6.13
C CYS A 143 11.23 2.06 -5.34
N SER A 144 11.77 1.49 -4.25
CA SER A 144 12.78 2.11 -3.40
C SER A 144 14.05 2.47 -4.19
N LYS A 145 14.52 1.56 -5.03
CA LYS A 145 15.68 1.79 -5.91
C LYS A 145 15.44 2.86 -6.99
N SER A 146 14.19 3.23 -7.22
CA SER A 146 13.79 4.15 -8.29
C SER A 146 13.31 5.51 -7.79
N LEU A 147 13.38 5.80 -6.48
CA LEU A 147 12.76 6.99 -5.87
C LEU A 147 13.24 8.31 -6.50
N THR A 148 14.55 8.48 -6.68
CA THR A 148 15.11 9.69 -7.29
C THR A 148 14.67 9.85 -8.75
N GLN A 149 14.65 8.78 -9.54
CA GLN A 149 14.19 8.79 -10.93
C GLN A 149 12.69 9.12 -11.03
N LEU A 150 11.88 8.57 -10.11
CA LEU A 150 10.46 8.92 -10.00
C LEU A 150 10.29 10.41 -9.70
N PHE A 151 11.02 10.94 -8.73
CA PHE A 151 10.97 12.36 -8.36
C PHE A 151 11.32 13.28 -9.52
N ARG A 152 12.30 12.91 -10.33
CA ARG A 152 12.70 13.65 -11.54
C ARG A 152 11.80 13.42 -12.74
N ASN A 153 10.79 12.55 -12.59
CA ASN A 153 9.92 12.12 -13.67
C ASN A 153 10.69 11.47 -14.85
N GLU A 154 11.82 10.85 -14.56
CA GLU A 154 12.62 10.09 -15.54
C GLU A 154 11.97 8.74 -15.86
N ILE A 155 11.21 8.19 -14.91
CA ILE A 155 10.38 7.00 -15.09
C ILE A 155 8.95 7.29 -14.60
N ALA A 156 7.97 6.64 -15.22
CA ALA A 156 6.59 6.73 -14.77
C ALA A 156 6.30 5.65 -13.70
N PRO A 157 5.52 5.95 -12.62
CA PRO A 157 5.13 4.95 -11.63
C PRO A 157 4.46 3.71 -12.24
N LEU A 158 3.69 3.90 -13.31
CA LEU A 158 3.02 2.80 -14.02
C LEU A 158 4.00 1.84 -14.70
N GLU A 159 5.19 2.29 -15.08
CA GLU A 159 6.24 1.41 -15.64
C GLU A 159 6.80 0.44 -14.60
N LEU A 160 6.76 0.81 -13.32
CA LEU A 160 7.16 -0.07 -12.22
C LEU A 160 6.08 -1.10 -11.91
N LEU A 161 4.81 -0.70 -12.01
CA LEU A 161 3.66 -1.55 -11.73
C LEU A 161 3.30 -2.46 -12.91
N PHE A 162 3.47 -1.97 -14.13
CA PHE A 162 3.19 -2.67 -15.39
C PHE A 162 4.43 -2.72 -16.28
N PRO A 163 5.52 -3.40 -15.86
CA PRO A 163 6.76 -3.46 -16.66
C PRO A 163 6.47 -4.08 -18.03
N HIS A 164 6.82 -3.36 -19.08
CA HIS A 164 6.55 -3.77 -20.47
C HIS A 164 5.07 -4.04 -20.80
N GLY A 165 4.15 -3.49 -20.01
CA GLY A 165 2.71 -3.74 -20.15
C GLY A 165 2.22 -5.03 -19.48
N GLU A 166 3.09 -5.78 -18.80
CA GLU A 166 2.72 -6.99 -18.08
C GLU A 166 1.95 -6.67 -16.79
N MET A 167 0.96 -7.49 -16.47
CA MET A 167 0.11 -7.30 -15.29
C MET A 167 0.61 -8.04 -14.05
N THR A 168 1.66 -8.83 -14.15
CA THR A 168 2.12 -9.71 -13.06
C THR A 168 2.36 -8.96 -11.75
N THR A 169 3.09 -7.84 -11.78
CA THR A 169 3.38 -7.03 -10.58
C THR A 169 2.11 -6.44 -9.97
N ALA A 170 1.17 -5.99 -10.79
CA ALA A 170 -0.11 -5.46 -10.33
C ALA A 170 -0.99 -6.56 -9.72
N VAL A 171 -1.04 -7.74 -10.34
CA VAL A 171 -1.72 -8.92 -9.80
C VAL A 171 -1.10 -9.33 -8.46
N ASP A 172 0.22 -9.40 -8.35
CA ASP A 172 0.92 -9.73 -7.11
C ASP A 172 0.58 -8.73 -5.99
N THR A 173 0.43 -7.45 -6.35
CA THR A 173 0.11 -6.37 -5.39
C THR A 173 -1.35 -6.36 -4.95
N TYR A 174 -2.30 -6.51 -5.90
CA TYR A 174 -3.73 -6.27 -5.66
C TYR A 174 -4.58 -7.54 -5.53
N GLN A 175 -4.01 -8.70 -5.82
CA GLN A 175 -4.73 -9.98 -5.66
C GLN A 175 -4.02 -10.94 -4.70
N LYS A 176 -2.68 -11.00 -4.72
CA LYS A 176 -1.93 -12.07 -4.05
C LYS A 176 -1.40 -11.71 -2.67
N THR A 177 -1.41 -10.43 -2.27
CA THR A 177 -1.04 -10.09 -0.89
C THR A 177 -2.07 -10.63 0.09
N LEU A 178 -1.63 -10.94 1.31
CA LEU A 178 -2.48 -11.42 2.38
C LEU A 178 -3.70 -10.51 2.59
N SER A 179 -3.48 -9.19 2.70
CA SER A 179 -4.57 -8.23 2.87
C SER A 179 -5.51 -8.18 1.67
N SER A 180 -4.98 -8.24 0.43
CA SER A 180 -5.82 -8.23 -0.78
C SER A 180 -6.69 -9.47 -0.87
N LYS A 181 -6.15 -10.66 -0.58
CA LYS A 181 -6.92 -11.91 -0.54
C LYS A 181 -8.08 -11.83 0.43
N ILE A 182 -7.83 -11.38 1.65
CA ILE A 182 -8.85 -11.25 2.68
C ILE A 182 -9.94 -10.26 2.27
N LEU A 183 -9.55 -9.06 1.81
CA LEU A 183 -10.50 -8.02 1.41
C LEU A 183 -11.32 -8.42 0.19
N ASN A 184 -10.71 -9.06 -0.80
CA ASN A 184 -11.43 -9.57 -1.97
C ASN A 184 -12.44 -10.64 -1.56
N HIS A 185 -12.03 -11.62 -0.73
CA HIS A 185 -12.93 -12.64 -0.22
C HIS A 185 -14.10 -12.07 0.60
N MET A 186 -13.85 -11.07 1.43
CA MET A 186 -14.92 -10.37 2.17
C MET A 186 -15.90 -9.70 1.21
N ALA A 187 -15.42 -9.04 0.15
CA ALA A 187 -16.26 -8.41 -0.86
C ALA A 187 -17.09 -9.45 -1.64
N GLU A 188 -16.48 -10.57 -2.04
CA GLU A 188 -17.16 -11.71 -2.67
C GLU A 188 -18.32 -12.22 -1.81
N CYS A 189 -18.06 -12.48 -0.53
CA CYS A 189 -19.09 -12.96 0.40
C CYS A 189 -20.23 -11.95 0.57
N ALA A 190 -19.94 -10.65 0.63
CA ALA A 190 -20.96 -9.62 0.71
C ALA A 190 -21.86 -9.58 -0.55
N VAL A 191 -21.26 -9.76 -1.73
CA VAL A 191 -22.01 -9.81 -3.00
C VAL A 191 -22.87 -11.08 -3.08
N LEU A 192 -22.33 -12.24 -2.69
CA LEU A 192 -23.09 -13.50 -2.68
C LEU A 192 -24.29 -13.45 -1.72
N GLU A 193 -24.13 -12.87 -0.56
CA GLU A 193 -25.23 -12.65 0.38
C GLU A 193 -26.32 -11.77 -0.25
N ALA A 194 -25.90 -10.67 -0.88
CA ALA A 194 -26.83 -9.79 -1.58
C ALA A 194 -27.56 -10.49 -2.74
N TYR A 195 -26.89 -11.40 -3.44
CA TYR A 195 -27.47 -12.22 -4.50
C TYR A 195 -28.47 -13.22 -3.93
N SER A 196 -28.14 -13.89 -2.83
CA SER A 196 -29.01 -14.90 -2.20
C SER A 196 -30.38 -14.34 -1.83
N GLU A 197 -30.47 -13.08 -1.41
CA GLU A 197 -31.72 -12.37 -1.12
C GLU A 197 -32.58 -12.07 -2.37
N LYS A 198 -32.01 -12.17 -3.57
CA LYS A 198 -32.67 -11.82 -4.84
C LYS A 198 -32.89 -13.00 -5.77
N LYS A 199 -32.88 -14.23 -5.24
CA LYS A 199 -33.11 -15.46 -6.04
C LYS A 199 -34.33 -15.31 -6.98
N GLY A 200 -34.13 -15.64 -8.25
CA GLY A 200 -35.15 -15.56 -9.29
C GLY A 200 -35.41 -14.17 -9.87
N LYS A 201 -34.60 -13.16 -9.51
CA LYS A 201 -34.63 -11.80 -10.09
C LYS A 201 -33.30 -11.47 -10.77
N VAL A 202 -33.34 -10.55 -11.75
CA VAL A 202 -32.13 -10.04 -12.37
C VAL A 202 -31.30 -9.31 -11.31
N PHE A 203 -30.11 -9.78 -11.07
CA PHE A 203 -29.12 -9.15 -10.22
C PHE A 203 -28.07 -8.44 -11.07
N ARG A 204 -27.86 -7.16 -10.84
CA ARG A 204 -26.92 -6.35 -11.60
C ARG A 204 -25.88 -5.79 -10.65
N ILE A 205 -24.62 -5.97 -11.00
CA ILE A 205 -23.46 -5.48 -10.25
C ILE A 205 -22.79 -4.39 -11.09
N LEU A 206 -22.46 -3.26 -10.47
CA LEU A 206 -21.62 -2.23 -11.03
C LEU A 206 -20.37 -2.12 -10.17
N GLU A 207 -19.23 -2.40 -10.76
CA GLU A 207 -17.94 -2.17 -10.13
C GLU A 207 -17.29 -0.90 -10.71
N VAL A 208 -16.76 -0.06 -9.85
CA VAL A 208 -16.01 1.13 -10.23
C VAL A 208 -14.58 0.99 -9.73
N GLY A 209 -13.61 1.02 -10.65
CA GLY A 209 -12.20 0.87 -10.32
C GLY A 209 -11.74 -0.59 -10.23
N ALA A 210 -12.27 -1.46 -11.10
CA ALA A 210 -11.93 -2.90 -11.14
C ALA A 210 -10.41 -3.22 -11.15
N GLY A 211 -9.59 -2.31 -11.67
CA GLY A 211 -8.14 -2.47 -11.70
C GLY A 211 -7.73 -3.73 -12.45
N VAL A 212 -7.07 -4.66 -11.75
CA VAL A 212 -6.65 -5.97 -12.30
C VAL A 212 -7.71 -7.07 -12.15
N GLY A 213 -8.93 -6.71 -11.75
CA GLY A 213 -10.04 -7.66 -11.63
C GLY A 213 -10.03 -8.52 -10.36
N GLY A 214 -9.20 -8.18 -9.37
CA GLY A 214 -8.98 -9.06 -8.21
C GLY A 214 -10.24 -9.42 -7.42
N THR A 215 -11.19 -8.51 -7.30
CA THR A 215 -12.48 -8.76 -6.64
C THR A 215 -13.49 -9.34 -7.63
N SER A 216 -13.51 -8.82 -8.87
CA SER A 216 -14.47 -9.28 -9.90
C SER A 216 -14.31 -10.75 -10.24
N ASP A 217 -13.06 -11.22 -10.39
CA ASP A 217 -12.76 -12.60 -10.78
C ASP A 217 -13.39 -13.59 -9.79
N GLY A 218 -13.18 -13.39 -8.49
CA GLY A 218 -13.76 -14.24 -7.45
C GLY A 218 -15.28 -14.17 -7.39
N ILE A 219 -15.88 -12.98 -7.57
CA ILE A 219 -17.34 -12.81 -7.62
C ILE A 219 -17.93 -13.57 -8.81
N ILE A 220 -17.35 -13.44 -10.00
CA ILE A 220 -17.83 -14.11 -11.22
C ILE A 220 -17.73 -15.62 -11.08
N GLU A 221 -16.59 -16.14 -10.58
CA GLU A 221 -16.40 -17.56 -10.36
C GLU A 221 -17.47 -18.13 -9.44
N ARG A 222 -17.65 -17.56 -8.25
CA ARG A 222 -18.63 -18.04 -7.27
C ARG A 222 -20.10 -17.88 -7.70
N LEU A 223 -20.43 -16.82 -8.44
CA LEU A 223 -21.78 -16.68 -8.99
C LEU A 223 -22.05 -17.69 -10.10
N SER A 224 -21.02 -18.05 -10.89
CA SER A 224 -21.14 -19.07 -11.94
C SER A 224 -21.37 -20.46 -11.33
N GLU A 225 -20.73 -20.79 -10.22
CA GLU A 225 -20.97 -22.03 -9.48
C GLU A 225 -22.40 -22.16 -8.97
N GLN A 226 -23.05 -21.04 -8.59
CA GLN A 226 -24.44 -21.05 -8.11
C GLN A 226 -25.48 -21.13 -9.21
N ASN A 227 -25.14 -20.84 -10.47
CA ASN A 227 -26.04 -20.88 -11.62
C ASN A 227 -25.97 -22.18 -12.44
N VAL A 228 -25.26 -23.20 -11.96
CA VAL A 228 -25.11 -24.51 -12.61
C VAL A 228 -26.23 -25.48 -12.19
N GLU A 229 -27.32 -25.01 -11.62
CA GLU A 229 -28.60 -25.69 -11.55
C GLU A 229 -29.53 -25.09 -12.64
#